data_190a4c3f7218023c6e324dd782f28f80
#
_entry.id   190a4c3f7218023c6e324dd782f28f80
#
_cell.length_a   1.000
_cell.length_b   1.000
_cell.length_c   1.000
_cell.angle_alpha   90.00
_cell.angle_beta   90.00
_cell.angle_gamma   90.00
#
_symmetry.space_group_name_H-M   'P 1'
#
loop_
_entity.id
_entity.type
_entity.pdbx_description
1 polymer ?
#
loop_
_entity_poly.entity_id
_entity_poly.type
_entity_poly.pdbx_seq_one_letter_code
_entity_poly.pdbx_strand_id
1 'polypeptide(L)'
;MAGLCVLFVAMNFVASAAQAMKDSACLDCHDDKTLAKTGANGKQISLYVDKVRLAASVHRTNTCASCHADLTAKHPDDNRPAQKVACARCHARQTDSYGASVHGVAARAGRSESAECQDCHDSHDTLPATSPQSPLYFSRQAETCGGCHDQEARDVATSVHGQATAAGKREAPTCTDCHSEHRIEAVKDISGLQISQEVCSKCHASQQLNTKFNLPQDRVKTFFESYHGLASQYGSTLAANCGSCHGAHKILPSSDPRSTINRGHLVETCGKCHPGANEKFAFGKIHVDIAAAKASADFAGQINWWVRRLYLALIFGVVGGMFLHNALLFYRKVAAHLRSSGRPVLRMSLAQRWQHAVLALSFIVLAITGFALKFPESWLARAMGSNEPLRRWTHRIAGVVLLLVG
;
A
#
# COMPACT_ATOMS: atom_id res chain seq x y z
N MET A 1 31.64 -61.73 25.72
CA MET A 1 31.13 -60.87 26.81
C MET A 1 32.11 -59.75 27.03
N ALA A 2 31.84 -58.61 26.47
CA ALA A 2 32.62 -57.40 26.65
C ALA A 2 31.68 -56.33 27.13
N GLY A 3 31.81 -55.95 28.39
CA GLY A 3 30.98 -54.88 29.04
C GLY A 3 31.44 -53.47 28.64
N LEU A 4 30.55 -52.70 28.09
CA LEU A 4 30.76 -51.32 27.74
C LEU A 4 30.44 -50.44 28.95
N CYS A 5 31.46 -49.91 29.64
CA CYS A 5 31.30 -48.89 30.67
C CYS A 5 31.03 -47.53 30.03
N VAL A 6 29.81 -47.05 30.17
CA VAL A 6 29.44 -45.65 29.79
C VAL A 6 29.75 -44.76 30.97
N LEU A 7 30.78 -43.91 30.87
CA LEU A 7 31.09 -42.86 31.81
C LEU A 7 30.11 -41.67 31.58
N PHE A 8 29.16 -41.45 32.50
CA PHE A 8 28.38 -40.25 32.57
C PHE A 8 29.24 -39.13 33.19
N VAL A 9 29.72 -38.22 32.37
CA VAL A 9 30.28 -36.93 32.84
C VAL A 9 29.14 -36.00 33.12
N ALA A 10 28.80 -35.82 34.39
CA ALA A 10 27.86 -34.80 34.84
C ALA A 10 28.55 -33.43 34.71
N MET A 11 28.25 -32.70 33.64
CA MET A 11 28.58 -31.29 33.53
C MET A 11 27.67 -30.51 34.49
N ASN A 12 28.18 -30.17 35.67
CA ASN A 12 27.59 -29.20 36.54
C ASN A 12 27.66 -27.83 35.89
N PHE A 13 26.59 -27.41 35.21
CA PHE A 13 26.35 -26.02 34.90
C PHE A 13 26.11 -25.29 36.22
N VAL A 14 27.14 -24.67 36.75
CA VAL A 14 26.97 -23.63 37.75
C VAL A 14 26.32 -22.46 37.05
N ALA A 15 24.99 -22.38 37.06
CA ALA A 15 24.26 -21.18 36.73
C ALA A 15 24.65 -20.15 37.79
N SER A 16 25.63 -19.29 37.44
CA SER A 16 25.89 -18.07 38.22
C SER A 16 24.59 -17.27 38.19
N ALA A 17 23.84 -17.33 39.29
CA ALA A 17 22.72 -16.43 39.53
C ALA A 17 23.30 -15.02 39.54
N ALA A 18 23.24 -14.32 38.42
CA ALA A 18 23.50 -12.92 38.38
C ALA A 18 22.57 -12.27 39.40
N GLN A 19 23.13 -11.71 40.47
CA GLN A 19 22.39 -11.03 41.51
C GLN A 19 21.55 -9.96 40.80
N ALA A 20 20.22 -10.12 40.83
CA ALA A 20 19.33 -9.17 40.15
C ALA A 20 19.54 -7.80 40.78
N MET A 21 20.10 -6.89 40.03
CA MET A 21 20.30 -5.50 40.46
C MET A 21 18.91 -4.91 40.75
N LYS A 22 18.77 -4.30 41.94
CA LYS A 22 17.53 -3.61 42.30
C LYS A 22 17.47 -2.28 41.56
N ASP A 23 16.34 -1.94 40.99
CA ASP A 23 16.12 -0.67 40.28
C ASP A 23 16.41 0.56 41.16
N SER A 24 16.19 0.43 42.51
CA SER A 24 16.55 1.47 43.47
C SER A 24 18.01 1.84 43.43
N ALA A 25 18.92 0.86 43.27
CA ALA A 25 20.37 1.15 43.19
C ALA A 25 20.75 1.94 41.94
N CYS A 26 20.05 1.72 40.82
CA CYS A 26 20.22 2.52 39.61
C CYS A 26 19.73 3.96 39.83
N LEU A 27 18.56 4.09 40.47
CA LEU A 27 17.89 5.37 40.69
C LEU A 27 18.55 6.21 41.79
N ASP A 28 19.43 5.65 42.61
CA ASP A 28 20.24 6.43 43.55
C ASP A 28 21.13 7.48 42.84
N CYS A 29 21.57 7.20 41.62
CA CYS A 29 22.29 8.12 40.78
C CYS A 29 21.42 8.71 39.66
N HIS A 30 20.63 7.87 38.97
CA HIS A 30 19.90 8.29 37.78
C HIS A 30 18.62 9.11 38.07
N ASP A 31 18.27 9.36 39.34
CA ASP A 31 17.24 10.32 39.75
C ASP A 31 17.79 11.76 39.91
N ASP A 32 19.09 11.94 39.74
CA ASP A 32 19.70 13.26 39.76
C ASP A 32 19.57 13.95 38.39
N LYS A 33 18.82 15.06 38.35
CA LYS A 33 18.61 15.87 37.14
C LYS A 33 19.87 16.48 36.55
N THR A 34 20.95 16.59 37.33
CA THR A 34 22.22 17.14 36.91
C THR A 34 23.15 16.09 36.30
N LEU A 35 22.82 14.80 36.49
CA LEU A 35 23.63 13.70 35.97
C LEU A 35 23.64 13.69 34.45
N ALA A 36 24.83 13.89 33.88
CA ALA A 36 25.02 13.91 32.44
C ALA A 36 26.39 13.34 32.07
N LYS A 37 26.50 12.86 30.82
CA LYS A 37 27.78 12.49 30.20
C LYS A 37 28.04 13.31 28.95
N THR A 38 29.31 13.51 28.63
CA THR A 38 29.71 14.15 27.38
C THR A 38 29.69 13.11 26.25
N GLY A 39 28.87 13.33 25.24
CA GLY A 39 28.83 12.50 24.04
C GLY A 39 30.04 12.69 23.14
N ALA A 40 30.20 11.80 22.13
CA ALA A 40 31.32 11.84 21.18
C ALA A 40 31.44 13.16 20.40
N ASN A 41 30.35 13.91 20.25
CA ASN A 41 30.26 15.21 19.59
C ASN A 41 30.41 16.39 20.56
N GLY A 42 30.81 16.15 21.82
CA GLY A 42 30.92 17.16 22.86
C GLY A 42 29.60 17.61 23.49
N LYS A 43 28.47 17.12 23.01
CA LYS A 43 27.16 17.47 23.56
C LYS A 43 26.90 16.75 24.88
N GLN A 44 26.35 17.47 25.86
CA GLN A 44 25.90 16.85 27.12
C GLN A 44 24.65 16.00 26.88
N ILE A 45 24.71 14.74 27.31
CA ILE A 45 23.62 13.77 27.26
C ILE A 45 23.15 13.56 28.71
N SER A 46 21.93 13.95 29.00
CA SER A 46 21.32 13.69 30.32
C SER A 46 21.18 12.19 30.56
N LEU A 47 21.54 11.76 31.73
CA LEU A 47 21.38 10.38 32.22
C LEU A 47 20.25 10.28 33.26
N TYR A 48 19.50 11.36 33.47
CA TYR A 48 18.39 11.44 34.39
C TYR A 48 17.23 10.56 33.91
N VAL A 49 16.63 9.83 34.83
CA VAL A 49 15.42 9.03 34.62
C VAL A 49 14.30 9.55 35.50
N ASP A 50 13.23 10.05 34.93
CA ASP A 50 12.06 10.51 35.65
C ASP A 50 11.22 9.30 36.13
N LYS A 51 11.26 9.08 37.44
CA LYS A 51 10.51 7.95 38.10
C LYS A 51 9.00 8.01 37.85
N VAL A 52 8.41 9.20 37.77
CA VAL A 52 6.96 9.36 37.59
C VAL A 52 6.60 9.00 36.17
N ARG A 53 7.37 9.46 35.21
CA ARG A 53 7.15 9.13 33.79
C ARG A 53 7.42 7.65 33.51
N LEU A 54 8.47 7.07 34.08
CA LEU A 54 8.74 5.63 34.00
C LEU A 54 7.59 4.80 34.57
N ALA A 55 7.03 5.19 35.73
CA ALA A 55 5.89 4.52 36.34
C ALA A 55 4.60 4.62 35.50
N ALA A 56 4.47 5.64 34.63
CA ALA A 56 3.38 5.80 33.69
C ALA A 56 3.61 5.06 32.36
N SER A 57 4.84 4.61 32.11
CA SER A 57 5.24 3.91 30.88
C SER A 57 4.56 2.55 30.73
N VAL A 58 4.41 2.08 29.47
CA VAL A 58 3.99 0.70 29.17
C VAL A 58 4.98 -0.33 29.69
N HIS A 59 6.22 0.06 29.94
CA HIS A 59 7.30 -0.79 30.47
C HIS A 59 7.47 -0.72 32.00
N ARG A 60 6.55 -0.09 32.73
CA ARG A 60 6.62 0.13 34.19
C ARG A 60 6.87 -1.12 35.04
N THR A 61 6.59 -2.31 34.52
CA THR A 61 6.81 -3.60 35.19
C THR A 61 8.15 -4.23 34.86
N ASN A 62 8.89 -3.66 33.92
CA ASN A 62 10.22 -4.13 33.56
C ASN A 62 11.26 -3.54 34.49
N THR A 63 12.30 -4.32 34.81
CA THR A 63 13.46 -3.82 35.58
C THR A 63 14.43 -3.08 34.67
N CYS A 64 15.25 -2.18 35.24
CA CYS A 64 16.29 -1.49 34.50
C CYS A 64 17.21 -2.49 33.78
N ALA A 65 17.63 -3.55 34.46
CA ALA A 65 18.50 -4.59 33.94
C ALA A 65 17.85 -5.44 32.83
N SER A 66 16.53 -5.46 32.70
CA SER A 66 15.85 -6.18 31.61
C SER A 66 16.08 -5.52 30.24
N CYS A 67 16.27 -4.20 30.22
CA CYS A 67 16.63 -3.43 29.04
C CYS A 67 18.15 -3.20 28.92
N HIS A 68 18.78 -2.82 30.03
CA HIS A 68 20.25 -2.58 30.15
C HIS A 68 20.98 -3.85 30.60
N ALA A 69 20.81 -4.92 29.86
CA ALA A 69 21.29 -6.26 30.23
C ALA A 69 22.83 -6.44 30.10
N ASP A 70 23.50 -5.47 29.52
CA ASP A 70 24.97 -5.40 29.40
C ASP A 70 25.64 -4.79 30.63
N LEU A 71 24.87 -4.13 31.51
CA LEU A 71 25.41 -3.52 32.73
C LEU A 71 25.60 -4.54 33.83
N THR A 72 26.62 -4.33 34.64
CA THR A 72 26.96 -5.17 35.78
C THR A 72 26.72 -4.41 37.09
N ALA A 73 26.68 -5.14 38.23
CA ALA A 73 26.58 -4.54 39.55
C ALA A 73 27.81 -3.62 39.89
N LYS A 74 28.83 -3.61 39.05
CA LYS A 74 30.02 -2.73 39.21
C LYS A 74 29.92 -1.43 38.42
N HIS A 75 28.80 -1.22 37.66
CA HIS A 75 28.59 0.04 36.95
C HIS A 75 28.43 1.19 37.95
N PRO A 76 29.09 2.36 37.75
CA PRO A 76 29.93 2.76 36.61
C PRO A 76 31.41 2.40 36.77
N ASP A 77 31.83 1.79 37.87
CA ASP A 77 33.27 1.61 38.26
C ASP A 77 34.00 0.59 37.36
N ASP A 78 33.25 -0.21 36.58
CA ASP A 78 33.84 -1.16 35.63
C ASP A 78 34.29 -0.50 34.30
N ASN A 79 34.13 0.81 34.15
CA ASN A 79 34.47 1.62 32.98
C ASN A 79 33.87 1.05 31.67
N ARG A 80 32.75 0.31 31.73
CA ARG A 80 32.02 -0.20 30.55
C ARG A 80 30.92 0.77 30.17
N PRO A 81 30.98 1.37 28.98
CA PRO A 81 29.88 2.18 28.51
C PRO A 81 28.64 1.32 28.27
N ALA A 82 27.50 1.80 28.71
CA ALA A 82 26.21 1.13 28.41
C ALA A 82 26.04 1.01 26.89
N GLN A 83 25.67 -0.19 26.44
CA GLN A 83 25.35 -0.47 25.07
C GLN A 83 23.93 0.05 24.74
N LYS A 84 23.65 0.19 23.46
CA LYS A 84 22.32 0.52 23.00
C LYS A 84 21.35 -0.60 23.34
N VAL A 85 20.18 -0.24 23.89
CA VAL A 85 19.15 -1.21 24.26
C VAL A 85 18.63 -1.96 23.03
N ALA A 86 18.59 -3.28 23.13
CA ALA A 86 18.12 -4.16 22.06
C ALA A 86 16.60 -4.43 22.20
N CYS A 87 15.78 -3.54 21.65
CA CYS A 87 14.30 -3.68 21.67
C CYS A 87 13.83 -5.01 21.03
N ALA A 88 14.60 -5.55 20.07
CA ALA A 88 14.34 -6.83 19.40
C ALA A 88 14.16 -8.03 20.35
N ARG A 89 14.70 -7.97 21.57
CA ARG A 89 14.56 -9.06 22.55
C ARG A 89 13.11 -9.40 22.88
N CYS A 90 12.24 -8.38 22.88
CA CYS A 90 10.81 -8.51 23.13
C CYS A 90 9.96 -8.12 21.91
N HIS A 91 10.43 -7.21 21.07
CA HIS A 91 9.73 -6.65 19.90
C HIS A 91 10.34 -7.11 18.57
N ALA A 92 10.61 -8.42 18.41
CA ALA A 92 11.27 -8.97 17.23
C ALA A 92 10.55 -8.61 15.93
N ARG A 93 9.21 -8.78 15.87
CA ARG A 93 8.42 -8.48 14.66
C ARG A 93 8.48 -7.01 14.25
N GLN A 94 8.39 -6.08 15.21
CA GLN A 94 8.49 -4.64 14.95
C GLN A 94 9.90 -4.28 14.50
N THR A 95 10.92 -4.87 15.10
CA THR A 95 12.32 -4.68 14.71
C THR A 95 12.61 -5.20 13.32
N ASP A 96 12.07 -6.35 12.93
CA ASP A 96 12.20 -6.91 11.58
C ASP A 96 11.52 -5.98 10.54
N SER A 97 10.31 -5.50 10.85
CA SER A 97 9.59 -4.55 9.99
C SER A 97 10.35 -3.23 9.86
N TYR A 98 10.82 -2.67 10.98
CA TYR A 98 11.68 -1.47 11.00
C TYR A 98 12.96 -1.71 10.21
N GLY A 99 13.60 -2.86 10.37
CA GLY A 99 14.79 -3.23 9.62
C GLY A 99 14.62 -3.20 8.11
N ALA A 100 13.42 -3.45 7.60
CA ALA A 100 13.11 -3.35 6.17
C ALA A 100 12.67 -1.93 5.73
N SER A 101 12.48 -0.99 6.67
CA SER A 101 12.08 0.39 6.39
C SER A 101 13.24 1.25 5.87
N VAL A 102 12.91 2.43 5.30
CA VAL A 102 13.93 3.43 4.91
C VAL A 102 14.79 3.86 6.08
N HIS A 103 14.23 4.00 7.28
CA HIS A 103 14.96 4.37 8.49
C HIS A 103 15.88 3.24 8.94
N GLY A 104 15.38 2.00 9.01
CA GLY A 104 16.19 0.86 9.43
C GLY A 104 17.31 0.52 8.45
N VAL A 105 17.08 0.68 7.14
CA VAL A 105 18.12 0.53 6.11
C VAL A 105 19.19 1.60 6.28
N ALA A 106 18.80 2.85 6.49
CA ALA A 106 19.74 3.96 6.68
C ALA A 106 20.54 3.82 7.98
N ALA A 107 19.89 3.41 9.09
CA ALA A 107 20.55 3.15 10.36
C ALA A 107 21.61 2.05 10.24
N ARG A 108 21.28 0.93 9.56
CA ARG A 108 22.28 -0.13 9.30
C ARG A 108 23.42 0.30 8.39
N ALA A 109 23.19 1.27 7.52
CA ALA A 109 24.24 1.88 6.70
C ALA A 109 25.09 2.90 7.47
N GLY A 110 24.88 3.06 8.79
CA GLY A 110 25.67 3.96 9.65
C GLY A 110 25.27 5.43 9.54
N ARG A 111 24.09 5.76 9.02
CA ARG A 111 23.59 7.14 8.96
C ARG A 111 23.09 7.54 10.35
N SER A 112 23.77 8.44 10.99
CA SER A 112 23.49 8.91 12.36
C SER A 112 22.19 9.72 12.46
N GLU A 113 21.71 10.28 11.35
CA GLU A 113 20.46 11.06 11.28
C GLU A 113 19.22 10.20 11.11
N SER A 114 19.39 8.88 10.95
CA SER A 114 18.24 7.98 10.76
C SER A 114 17.48 7.81 12.06
N ALA A 115 16.16 7.97 12.00
CA ALA A 115 15.28 7.75 13.15
C ALA A 115 15.34 6.31 13.64
N GLU A 116 15.40 6.13 14.94
CA GLU A 116 15.40 4.85 15.63
C GLU A 116 14.18 4.71 16.54
N CYS A 117 14.08 3.59 17.26
CA CYS A 117 12.89 3.28 18.06
C CYS A 117 12.56 4.41 19.06
N GLN A 118 13.56 4.92 19.79
CA GLN A 118 13.37 5.96 20.80
C GLN A 118 13.02 7.33 20.23
N ASP A 119 13.32 7.61 18.97
CA ASP A 119 13.01 8.91 18.37
C ASP A 119 11.50 9.06 18.09
N CYS A 120 10.79 7.92 18.03
CA CYS A 120 9.33 7.87 17.86
C CYS A 120 8.61 7.52 19.17
N HIS A 121 9.18 6.60 19.97
CA HIS A 121 8.49 6.00 21.12
C HIS A 121 8.94 6.57 22.48
N ASP A 122 9.89 7.49 22.50
CA ASP A 122 10.65 7.83 23.69
C ASP A 122 11.41 6.63 24.30
N SER A 123 12.13 6.84 25.41
CA SER A 123 12.95 5.79 26.01
C SER A 123 12.32 5.22 27.29
N HIS A 124 12.37 5.97 28.39
CA HIS A 124 11.89 5.51 29.70
C HIS A 124 10.41 5.79 29.92
N ASP A 125 9.84 6.72 29.18
CA ASP A 125 8.48 7.21 29.29
C ASP A 125 7.57 6.81 28.09
N THR A 126 7.87 5.64 27.51
CA THR A 126 7.09 5.11 26.39
C THR A 126 5.63 4.96 26.76
N LEU A 127 4.77 5.77 26.15
CA LEU A 127 3.32 5.75 26.36
C LEU A 127 2.61 5.01 25.22
N PRO A 128 1.43 4.40 25.49
CA PRO A 128 0.63 3.83 24.42
C PRO A 128 0.20 4.93 23.44
N ALA A 129 0.14 4.62 22.14
CA ALA A 129 -0.25 5.58 21.11
C ALA A 129 -1.66 6.16 21.31
N THR A 130 -2.49 5.54 22.13
CA THR A 130 -3.82 6.04 22.50
C THR A 130 -3.78 7.11 23.58
N SER A 131 -2.65 7.30 24.28
CA SER A 131 -2.50 8.35 25.29
C SER A 131 -2.29 9.71 24.64
N PRO A 132 -3.04 10.77 25.02
CA PRO A 132 -2.84 12.13 24.50
C PRO A 132 -1.44 12.70 24.72
N GLN A 133 -0.68 12.19 25.69
CA GLN A 133 0.68 12.58 26.00
C GLN A 133 1.72 11.85 25.15
N SER A 134 1.34 10.74 24.50
CA SER A 134 2.26 9.99 23.63
C SER A 134 2.70 10.83 22.42
N PRO A 135 3.97 10.80 22.02
CA PRO A 135 4.44 11.42 20.78
C PRO A 135 3.75 10.81 19.54
N LEU A 136 3.24 9.58 19.66
CA LEU A 136 2.54 8.88 18.58
C LEU A 136 1.01 9.01 18.65
N TYR A 137 0.49 9.83 19.56
CA TYR A 137 -0.93 10.13 19.57
C TYR A 137 -1.35 10.77 18.24
N PHE A 138 -2.54 10.43 17.74
CA PHE A 138 -2.95 10.79 16.37
C PHE A 138 -2.76 12.27 16.02
N SER A 139 -3.00 13.20 16.95
CA SER A 139 -2.83 14.63 16.70
C SER A 139 -1.39 15.14 16.91
N ARG A 140 -0.47 14.30 17.41
CA ARG A 140 0.92 14.66 17.70
C ARG A 140 1.92 14.05 16.72
N GLN A 141 1.50 13.11 15.87
CA GLN A 141 2.40 12.47 14.91
C GLN A 141 3.13 13.48 13.99
N ALA A 142 2.42 14.54 13.56
CA ALA A 142 3.04 15.58 12.71
C ALA A 142 4.14 16.34 13.45
N GLU A 143 4.03 16.52 14.77
CA GLU A 143 5.08 17.10 15.61
C GLU A 143 6.28 16.16 15.71
N THR A 144 6.03 14.89 15.98
CA THR A 144 7.08 13.87 16.14
C THR A 144 7.86 13.65 14.85
N CYS A 145 7.17 13.39 13.75
CA CYS A 145 7.80 13.21 12.44
C CYS A 145 8.47 14.51 11.95
N GLY A 146 7.83 15.66 12.23
CA GLY A 146 8.29 16.99 11.85
C GLY A 146 9.60 17.43 12.51
N GLY A 147 10.04 16.72 13.56
CA GLY A 147 11.38 16.94 14.13
C GLY A 147 12.52 16.74 13.12
N CYS A 148 12.29 15.91 12.09
CA CYS A 148 13.20 15.70 10.97
C CYS A 148 12.56 16.03 9.61
N HIS A 149 11.26 15.77 9.45
CA HIS A 149 10.46 16.01 8.23
C HIS A 149 9.64 17.31 8.35
N ASP A 150 10.32 18.37 8.62
CA ASP A 150 9.79 19.70 8.94
C ASP A 150 8.94 20.29 7.80
N GLN A 151 9.35 20.16 6.54
CA GLN A 151 8.59 20.68 5.40
C GLN A 151 7.28 19.90 5.21
N GLU A 152 7.32 18.56 5.28
CA GLU A 152 6.15 17.69 5.16
C GLU A 152 5.15 17.95 6.29
N ALA A 153 5.65 18.16 7.51
CA ALA A 153 4.80 18.49 8.66
C ALA A 153 4.09 19.84 8.48
N ARG A 154 4.79 20.88 7.98
CA ARG A 154 4.15 22.17 7.66
C ARG A 154 3.12 22.04 6.54
N ASP A 155 3.41 21.27 5.51
CA ASP A 155 2.49 21.07 4.40
C ASP A 155 1.23 20.34 4.85
N VAL A 156 1.38 19.26 5.66
CA VAL A 156 0.25 18.55 6.25
C VAL A 156 -0.57 19.47 7.16
N ALA A 157 0.05 20.28 8.00
CA ALA A 157 -0.66 21.18 8.91
C ALA A 157 -1.60 22.16 8.17
N THR A 158 -1.26 22.54 6.94
CA THR A 158 -2.10 23.40 6.10
C THR A 158 -3.09 22.64 5.22
N SER A 159 -2.96 21.32 5.12
CA SER A 159 -3.83 20.47 4.30
C SER A 159 -5.21 20.25 4.94
N VAL A 160 -6.17 19.77 4.13
CA VAL A 160 -7.50 19.37 4.63
C VAL A 160 -7.40 18.26 5.68
N HIS A 161 -6.44 17.37 5.55
CA HIS A 161 -6.20 16.27 6.49
C HIS A 161 -5.66 16.78 7.83
N GLY A 162 -4.60 17.59 7.80
CA GLY A 162 -4.01 18.15 9.01
C GLY A 162 -4.96 19.08 9.77
N GLN A 163 -5.75 19.90 9.05
CA GLN A 163 -6.78 20.73 9.67
C GLN A 163 -7.87 19.87 10.35
N ALA A 164 -8.28 18.77 9.72
CA ALA A 164 -9.25 17.86 10.30
C ALA A 164 -8.68 17.15 11.54
N THR A 165 -7.41 16.73 11.50
CA THR A 165 -6.69 16.14 12.65
C THR A 165 -6.59 17.15 13.80
N ALA A 166 -6.20 18.39 13.52
CA ALA A 166 -6.13 19.47 14.52
C ALA A 166 -7.51 19.80 15.12
N ALA A 167 -8.60 19.64 14.35
CA ALA A 167 -9.98 19.76 14.83
C ALA A 167 -10.46 18.50 15.61
N GLY A 168 -9.59 17.55 15.91
CA GLY A 168 -9.89 16.35 16.70
C GLY A 168 -10.67 15.27 15.94
N LYS A 169 -10.72 15.30 14.60
CA LYS A 169 -11.36 14.28 13.77
C LYS A 169 -10.47 13.04 13.69
N ARG A 170 -10.79 11.99 14.42
CA ARG A 170 -9.99 10.76 14.49
C ARG A 170 -9.95 9.94 13.20
N GLU A 171 -10.89 10.18 12.29
CA GLU A 171 -10.92 9.56 10.96
C GLU A 171 -10.03 10.27 9.94
N ALA A 172 -9.51 11.45 10.29
CA ALA A 172 -8.53 12.13 9.44
C ALA A 172 -7.21 11.34 9.47
N PRO A 173 -6.59 11.10 8.30
CA PRO A 173 -5.36 10.33 8.25
C PRO A 173 -4.20 11.09 8.87
N THR A 174 -3.30 10.33 9.48
CA THR A 174 -2.04 10.78 10.05
C THR A 174 -0.87 10.28 9.19
N CYS A 175 0.36 10.57 9.57
CA CYS A 175 1.54 10.15 8.82
C CYS A 175 1.57 8.63 8.61
N THR A 176 1.29 7.85 9.66
CA THR A 176 1.34 6.38 9.62
C THR A 176 0.21 5.73 8.82
N ASP A 177 -0.92 6.42 8.62
CA ASP A 177 -2.02 5.90 7.79
C ASP A 177 -1.64 5.83 6.31
N CYS A 178 -0.72 6.70 5.86
CA CYS A 178 -0.21 6.76 4.49
C CYS A 178 1.13 6.02 4.33
N HIS A 179 2.02 6.15 5.31
CA HIS A 179 3.39 5.66 5.24
C HIS A 179 3.63 4.35 6.00
N SER A 180 2.61 3.79 6.63
CA SER A 180 2.69 2.69 7.59
C SER A 180 3.49 3.05 8.87
N GLU A 181 3.58 2.12 9.82
CA GLU A 181 4.18 2.38 11.13
C GLU A 181 5.66 2.03 11.16
N HIS A 182 5.98 0.73 11.18
CA HIS A 182 7.37 0.27 11.32
C HIS A 182 8.04 -0.03 9.98
N ARG A 183 7.27 -0.39 8.94
CA ARG A 183 7.78 -0.63 7.60
C ARG A 183 7.53 0.57 6.68
N ILE A 184 8.16 1.69 6.98
CA ILE A 184 8.06 2.89 6.15
C ILE A 184 8.86 2.69 4.88
N GLU A 185 8.18 2.62 3.72
CA GLU A 185 8.80 2.39 2.42
C GLU A 185 9.14 3.71 1.72
N ALA A 186 10.15 3.69 0.85
CA ALA A 186 10.48 4.86 0.04
C ALA A 186 9.36 5.13 -0.97
N VAL A 187 8.91 6.38 -1.05
CA VAL A 187 7.79 6.77 -1.94
C VAL A 187 8.05 6.40 -3.40
N LYS A 188 9.30 6.48 -3.86
CA LYS A 188 9.71 6.08 -5.22
C LYS A 188 9.52 4.59 -5.53
N ASP A 189 9.47 3.75 -4.48
CA ASP A 189 9.32 2.31 -4.61
C ASP A 189 7.83 1.89 -4.57
N ILE A 190 6.94 2.83 -4.23
CA ILE A 190 5.49 2.61 -4.21
C ILE A 190 4.91 2.88 -5.59
N SER A 191 4.25 1.88 -6.19
CA SER A 191 3.61 2.04 -7.50
C SER A 191 2.46 3.05 -7.46
N GLY A 192 2.20 3.73 -8.58
CA GLY A 192 1.07 4.66 -8.70
C GLY A 192 -0.29 3.98 -8.45
N LEU A 193 -0.42 2.70 -8.83
CA LEU A 193 -1.59 1.88 -8.53
C LEU A 193 -1.76 1.66 -7.03
N GLN A 194 -0.68 1.33 -6.32
CA GLN A 194 -0.68 1.11 -4.88
C GLN A 194 -1.06 2.39 -4.12
N ILE A 195 -0.50 3.56 -4.51
CA ILE A 195 -0.89 4.86 -3.93
C ILE A 195 -2.38 5.09 -4.11
N SER A 196 -2.94 4.84 -5.30
CA SER A 196 -4.35 5.08 -5.57
C SER A 196 -5.27 4.08 -4.88
N GLN A 197 -4.92 2.78 -4.83
CA GLN A 197 -5.78 1.72 -4.28
C GLN A 197 -5.61 1.55 -2.77
N GLU A 198 -4.38 1.47 -2.27
CA GLU A 198 -4.13 1.09 -0.89
C GLU A 198 -4.00 2.28 0.04
N VAL A 199 -3.53 3.42 -0.47
CA VAL A 199 -3.36 4.63 0.36
C VAL A 199 -4.62 5.49 0.31
N CYS A 200 -4.93 6.10 -0.84
CA CYS A 200 -6.01 7.07 -0.93
C CYS A 200 -7.40 6.42 -0.90
N SER A 201 -7.59 5.34 -1.67
CA SER A 201 -8.90 4.68 -1.80
C SER A 201 -9.33 3.94 -0.54
N LYS A 202 -8.40 3.57 0.35
CA LYS A 202 -8.71 2.96 1.65
C LYS A 202 -9.78 3.75 2.42
N CYS A 203 -9.70 5.07 2.37
CA CYS A 203 -10.67 5.97 3.02
C CYS A 203 -11.67 6.57 2.01
N HIS A 204 -11.19 7.09 0.86
CA HIS A 204 -12.03 7.80 -0.10
C HIS A 204 -12.99 6.92 -0.91
N ALA A 205 -12.88 5.60 -0.86
CA ALA A 205 -13.89 4.67 -1.37
C ALA A 205 -15.00 4.37 -0.36
N SER A 206 -14.84 4.78 0.91
CA SER A 206 -15.82 4.52 1.96
C SER A 206 -17.03 5.46 1.85
N GLN A 207 -18.20 4.92 1.52
CA GLN A 207 -19.44 5.69 1.47
C GLN A 207 -19.75 6.35 2.83
N GLN A 208 -19.49 5.66 3.94
CA GLN A 208 -19.72 6.18 5.28
C GLN A 208 -18.87 7.42 5.58
N LEU A 209 -17.57 7.36 5.29
CA LEU A 209 -16.67 8.50 5.49
C LEU A 209 -17.03 9.67 4.56
N ASN A 210 -17.27 9.37 3.28
CA ASN A 210 -17.64 10.39 2.31
C ASN A 210 -18.93 11.11 2.71
N THR A 211 -19.95 10.38 3.19
CA THR A 211 -21.18 10.98 3.72
C THR A 211 -20.91 11.82 4.96
N LYS A 212 -20.14 11.31 5.92
CA LYS A 212 -19.82 12.01 7.18
C LYS A 212 -19.12 13.35 6.95
N PHE A 213 -18.21 13.39 5.98
CA PHE A 213 -17.41 14.59 5.67
C PHE A 213 -17.91 15.36 4.45
N ASN A 214 -19.11 15.04 3.95
CA ASN A 214 -19.70 15.65 2.75
C ASN A 214 -18.77 15.63 1.53
N LEU A 215 -18.08 14.50 1.32
CA LEU A 215 -17.21 14.27 0.17
C LEU A 215 -17.98 13.59 -0.97
N PRO A 216 -17.62 13.86 -2.23
CA PRO A 216 -18.23 13.16 -3.36
C PRO A 216 -18.00 11.65 -3.30
N GLN A 217 -19.09 10.86 -3.50
CA GLN A 217 -19.11 9.42 -3.29
C GLN A 217 -18.38 8.61 -4.37
N ASP A 218 -18.18 9.20 -5.53
CA ASP A 218 -17.79 8.50 -6.77
C ASP A 218 -16.34 8.76 -7.21
N ARG A 219 -15.54 9.50 -6.43
CA ARG A 219 -14.22 9.98 -6.87
C ARG A 219 -13.24 8.85 -7.17
N VAL A 220 -13.21 7.82 -6.33
CA VAL A 220 -12.35 6.66 -6.54
C VAL A 220 -12.82 5.85 -7.75
N LYS A 221 -14.14 5.57 -7.84
CA LYS A 221 -14.73 4.87 -8.98
C LYS A 221 -14.44 5.57 -10.30
N THR A 222 -14.72 6.87 -10.37
CA THR A 222 -14.56 7.66 -11.59
C THR A 222 -13.09 7.85 -11.97
N PHE A 223 -12.17 7.86 -11.00
CA PHE A 223 -10.74 7.81 -11.30
C PHE A 223 -10.36 6.50 -12.00
N PHE A 224 -10.77 5.34 -11.46
CA PHE A 224 -10.46 4.04 -12.08
C PHE A 224 -11.17 3.81 -13.42
N GLU A 225 -12.24 4.52 -13.71
CA GLU A 225 -12.90 4.55 -15.02
C GLU A 225 -12.21 5.52 -16.00
N SER A 226 -11.34 6.43 -15.52
CA SER A 226 -10.57 7.35 -16.36
C SER A 226 -9.41 6.66 -17.06
N TYR A 227 -8.83 7.33 -18.09
CA TYR A 227 -7.64 6.82 -18.77
C TYR A 227 -6.47 6.59 -17.81
N HIS A 228 -6.21 7.53 -16.89
CA HIS A 228 -5.12 7.39 -15.91
C HIS A 228 -5.33 6.18 -14.98
N GLY A 229 -6.53 6.03 -14.48
CA GLY A 229 -6.87 4.88 -13.62
C GLY A 229 -6.79 3.55 -14.36
N LEU A 230 -7.30 3.50 -15.60
CA LEU A 230 -7.19 2.30 -16.45
C LEU A 230 -5.73 1.97 -16.78
N ALA A 231 -4.94 2.96 -17.21
CA ALA A 231 -3.53 2.74 -17.51
C ALA A 231 -2.76 2.23 -16.29
N SER A 232 -3.03 2.79 -15.10
CA SER A 232 -2.45 2.34 -13.84
C SER A 232 -2.85 0.88 -13.52
N GLN A 233 -4.12 0.50 -13.70
CA GLN A 233 -4.60 -0.87 -13.51
C GLN A 233 -3.93 -1.87 -14.48
N TYR A 234 -3.56 -1.44 -15.67
CA TYR A 234 -2.82 -2.25 -16.64
C TYR A 234 -1.30 -2.24 -16.44
N GLY A 235 -0.82 -1.71 -15.32
CA GLY A 235 0.58 -1.76 -14.92
C GLY A 235 1.44 -0.61 -15.41
N SER A 236 0.86 0.47 -15.93
CA SER A 236 1.62 1.67 -16.25
C SER A 236 2.14 2.33 -14.98
N THR A 237 3.45 2.46 -14.86
CA THR A 237 4.12 3.18 -13.76
C THR A 237 4.22 4.68 -14.03
N LEU A 238 3.93 5.12 -15.25
CA LEU A 238 3.97 6.53 -15.66
C LEU A 238 2.60 7.21 -15.58
N ALA A 239 1.53 6.43 -15.44
CA ALA A 239 0.18 6.98 -15.32
C ALA A 239 0.04 7.81 -14.05
N ALA A 240 -0.60 8.97 -14.17
CA ALA A 240 -0.89 9.82 -13.02
C ALA A 240 -1.77 9.08 -12.00
N ASN A 241 -1.45 9.22 -10.72
CA ASN A 241 -2.22 8.72 -9.58
C ASN A 241 -2.90 9.88 -8.84
N CYS A 242 -3.61 9.57 -7.75
CA CYS A 242 -4.29 10.59 -6.94
C CYS A 242 -3.33 11.70 -6.48
N GLY A 243 -2.16 11.32 -5.95
CA GLY A 243 -1.14 12.26 -5.46
C GLY A 243 -0.51 13.11 -6.57
N SER A 244 -0.46 12.62 -7.81
CA SER A 244 0.10 13.36 -8.94
C SER A 244 -0.69 14.65 -9.25
N CYS A 245 -2.00 14.63 -8.99
CA CYS A 245 -2.89 15.78 -9.20
C CYS A 245 -3.17 16.55 -7.92
N HIS A 246 -3.48 15.83 -6.83
CA HIS A 246 -3.92 16.43 -5.56
C HIS A 246 -2.78 16.83 -4.63
N GLY A 247 -1.54 16.43 -4.94
CA GLY A 247 -0.43 16.49 -4.01
C GLY A 247 -0.47 15.35 -2.97
N ALA A 248 0.59 15.26 -2.16
CA ALA A 248 0.69 14.22 -1.12
C ALA A 248 0.51 14.80 0.29
N HIS A 249 1.28 15.82 0.65
CA HIS A 249 1.24 16.41 2.00
C HIS A 249 0.35 17.66 2.05
N LYS A 250 0.47 18.55 1.07
CA LYS A 250 -0.33 19.79 0.98
C LYS A 250 -1.58 19.57 0.11
N ILE A 251 -2.53 18.78 0.60
CA ILE A 251 -3.77 18.50 -0.11
C ILE A 251 -4.78 19.59 0.23
N LEU A 252 -5.13 20.41 -0.76
CA LEU A 252 -6.05 21.55 -0.61
C LEU A 252 -7.33 21.31 -1.45
N PRO A 253 -8.48 21.86 -1.02
CA PRO A 253 -9.70 21.78 -1.81
C PRO A 253 -9.53 22.54 -3.14
N SER A 254 -10.26 22.13 -4.17
CA SER A 254 -10.19 22.77 -5.50
C SER A 254 -10.59 24.26 -5.50
N SER A 255 -11.32 24.70 -4.48
CA SER A 255 -11.70 26.09 -4.28
C SER A 255 -10.55 26.97 -3.75
N ASP A 256 -9.52 26.36 -3.14
CA ASP A 256 -8.36 27.12 -2.66
C ASP A 256 -7.47 27.52 -3.86
N PRO A 257 -7.16 28.82 -4.03
CA PRO A 257 -6.29 29.27 -5.13
C PRO A 257 -4.89 28.64 -5.15
N ARG A 258 -4.42 28.11 -4.01
CA ARG A 258 -3.10 27.46 -3.89
C ARG A 258 -3.14 25.97 -4.22
N SER A 259 -4.33 25.41 -4.47
CA SER A 259 -4.49 23.99 -4.78
C SER A 259 -3.97 23.66 -6.17
N THR A 260 -3.26 22.58 -6.32
CA THR A 260 -2.79 22.07 -7.62
C THR A 260 -3.93 21.69 -8.56
N ILE A 261 -5.11 21.42 -8.00
CA ILE A 261 -6.34 21.11 -8.76
C ILE A 261 -7.30 22.32 -8.84
N ASN A 262 -6.88 23.50 -8.39
CA ASN A 262 -7.60 24.73 -8.67
C ASN A 262 -7.57 25.02 -10.17
N ARG A 263 -8.66 25.57 -10.70
CA ARG A 263 -8.80 25.86 -12.13
C ARG A 263 -7.63 26.67 -12.71
N GLY A 264 -7.07 27.60 -11.93
CA GLY A 264 -5.92 28.41 -12.33
C GLY A 264 -4.60 27.65 -12.44
N HIS A 265 -4.49 26.48 -11.80
CA HIS A 265 -3.26 25.66 -11.77
C HIS A 265 -3.34 24.37 -12.60
N LEU A 266 -4.52 24.04 -13.19
CA LEU A 266 -4.69 22.80 -13.94
C LEU A 266 -3.73 22.67 -15.12
N VAL A 267 -3.47 23.76 -15.85
CA VAL A 267 -2.53 23.75 -16.98
C VAL A 267 -1.13 23.36 -16.52
N GLU A 268 -0.66 23.91 -15.42
CA GLU A 268 0.63 23.58 -14.83
C GLU A 268 0.64 22.12 -14.33
N THR A 269 -0.40 21.72 -13.62
CA THR A 269 -0.50 20.35 -13.07
C THR A 269 -0.55 19.29 -14.16
N CYS A 270 -1.34 19.47 -15.20
CA CYS A 270 -1.37 18.59 -16.36
C CYS A 270 -0.05 18.63 -17.16
N GLY A 271 0.53 19.83 -17.29
CA GLY A 271 1.77 20.08 -18.03
C GLY A 271 2.99 19.33 -17.51
N LYS A 272 2.99 18.90 -16.23
CA LYS A 272 4.08 18.08 -15.67
C LYS A 272 4.31 16.77 -16.43
N CYS A 273 3.24 16.21 -16.99
CA CYS A 273 3.28 14.96 -17.75
C CYS A 273 2.87 15.13 -19.20
N HIS A 274 2.10 16.19 -19.53
CA HIS A 274 1.59 16.49 -20.87
C HIS A 274 2.21 17.78 -21.42
N PRO A 275 3.38 17.71 -22.08
CA PRO A 275 4.02 18.87 -22.68
C PRO A 275 3.07 19.56 -23.66
N GLY A 276 2.90 20.88 -23.50
CA GLY A 276 1.96 21.65 -24.33
C GLY A 276 0.50 21.62 -23.86
N ALA A 277 0.22 21.12 -22.66
CA ALA A 277 -1.09 21.24 -22.06
C ALA A 277 -1.52 22.72 -22.04
N ASN A 278 -2.77 22.96 -22.43
CA ASN A 278 -3.37 24.29 -22.46
C ASN A 278 -4.74 24.26 -21.72
N GLU A 279 -5.41 25.38 -21.60
CA GLU A 279 -6.69 25.46 -20.92
C GLU A 279 -7.74 24.50 -21.48
N LYS A 280 -7.82 24.32 -22.81
CA LYS A 280 -8.80 23.41 -23.41
C LYS A 280 -8.51 21.96 -23.03
N PHE A 281 -7.24 21.57 -22.95
CA PHE A 281 -6.82 20.26 -22.48
C PHE A 281 -7.13 20.08 -20.98
N ALA A 282 -6.81 21.07 -20.18
CA ALA A 282 -6.99 21.03 -18.73
C ALA A 282 -8.47 21.07 -18.29
N PHE A 283 -9.39 21.54 -19.13
CA PHE A 283 -10.83 21.47 -18.87
C PHE A 283 -11.41 20.06 -18.93
N GLY A 284 -10.67 19.08 -19.41
CA GLY A 284 -11.05 17.67 -19.36
C GLY A 284 -11.27 17.22 -17.92
N LYS A 285 -12.47 16.76 -17.59
CA LYS A 285 -12.80 16.26 -16.26
C LYS A 285 -12.28 14.82 -16.11
N ILE A 286 -11.47 14.55 -15.10
CA ILE A 286 -10.99 13.21 -14.77
C ILE A 286 -12.07 12.39 -14.04
N HIS A 287 -12.77 13.04 -13.09
CA HIS A 287 -13.84 12.42 -12.32
C HIS A 287 -15.20 12.62 -13.00
N VAL A 288 -15.50 11.76 -13.98
CA VAL A 288 -16.79 11.77 -14.70
C VAL A 288 -17.49 10.44 -14.47
N ASP A 289 -18.67 10.47 -13.87
CA ASP A 289 -19.55 9.30 -13.84
C ASP A 289 -20.25 9.17 -15.21
N ILE A 290 -19.71 8.29 -16.05
CA ILE A 290 -20.25 8.04 -17.39
C ILE A 290 -21.66 7.43 -17.32
N ALA A 291 -21.99 6.72 -16.25
CA ALA A 291 -23.30 6.12 -16.08
C ALA A 291 -24.37 7.17 -15.71
N ALA A 292 -23.99 8.14 -14.88
CA ALA A 292 -24.86 9.25 -14.48
C ALA A 292 -24.89 10.41 -15.51
N ALA A 293 -24.07 10.37 -16.55
CA ALA A 293 -23.92 11.46 -17.53
C ALA A 293 -25.22 11.78 -18.28
N LYS A 294 -26.18 10.86 -18.36
CA LYS A 294 -27.52 11.11 -18.94
C LYS A 294 -28.33 12.14 -18.14
N ALA A 295 -28.12 12.19 -16.82
CA ALA A 295 -28.81 13.11 -15.92
C ALA A 295 -28.05 14.43 -15.73
N SER A 296 -26.81 14.54 -16.26
CA SER A 296 -26.00 15.72 -16.11
C SER A 296 -26.43 16.84 -17.07
N ALA A 297 -26.36 18.08 -16.62
CA ALA A 297 -26.54 19.27 -17.47
C ALA A 297 -25.36 19.49 -18.46
N ASP A 298 -24.34 18.62 -18.43
CA ASP A 298 -23.15 18.72 -19.25
C ASP A 298 -23.36 18.08 -20.62
N PHE A 299 -23.43 18.90 -21.65
CA PHE A 299 -23.64 18.50 -23.04
C PHE A 299 -22.60 17.46 -23.53
N ALA A 300 -21.33 17.61 -23.14
CA ALA A 300 -20.27 16.65 -23.49
C ALA A 300 -20.51 15.27 -22.85
N GLY A 301 -20.97 15.24 -21.61
CA GLY A 301 -21.33 14.00 -20.93
C GLY A 301 -22.50 13.28 -21.61
N GLN A 302 -23.53 14.03 -22.07
CA GLN A 302 -24.66 13.47 -22.80
C GLN A 302 -24.23 12.87 -24.15
N ILE A 303 -23.37 13.58 -24.90
CA ILE A 303 -22.82 13.04 -26.15
C ILE A 303 -22.06 11.76 -25.92
N ASN A 304 -21.17 11.72 -24.94
CA ASN A 304 -20.39 10.51 -24.61
C ASN A 304 -21.29 9.35 -24.23
N TRP A 305 -22.37 9.58 -23.49
CA TRP A 305 -23.36 8.56 -23.14
C TRP A 305 -24.05 7.97 -24.39
N TRP A 306 -24.49 8.82 -25.33
CA TRP A 306 -25.12 8.39 -26.56
C TRP A 306 -24.15 7.66 -27.49
N VAL A 307 -22.93 8.15 -27.66
CA VAL A 307 -21.88 7.52 -28.45
C VAL A 307 -21.58 6.13 -27.92
N ARG A 308 -21.41 5.96 -26.61
CA ARG A 308 -21.18 4.68 -25.97
C ARG A 308 -22.34 3.69 -26.24
N ARG A 309 -23.59 4.13 -26.11
CA ARG A 309 -24.77 3.30 -26.37
C ARG A 309 -24.86 2.87 -27.81
N LEU A 310 -24.68 3.79 -28.72
CA LEU A 310 -24.67 3.51 -30.15
C LEU A 310 -23.56 2.52 -30.52
N TYR A 311 -22.35 2.76 -30.00
CA TYR A 311 -21.20 1.87 -30.23
C TYR A 311 -21.42 0.46 -29.70
N LEU A 312 -21.95 0.32 -28.49
CA LEU A 312 -22.31 -0.99 -27.94
C LEU A 312 -23.42 -1.68 -28.77
N ALA A 313 -24.44 -0.93 -29.18
CA ALA A 313 -25.51 -1.49 -30.03
C ALA A 313 -24.95 -1.97 -31.39
N LEU A 314 -24.04 -1.21 -31.99
CA LEU A 314 -23.34 -1.62 -33.21
C LEU A 314 -22.48 -2.88 -33.00
N ILE A 315 -21.71 -2.95 -31.92
CA ILE A 315 -20.90 -4.15 -31.61
C ILE A 315 -21.82 -5.37 -31.47
N PHE A 316 -22.85 -5.29 -30.63
CA PHE A 316 -23.78 -6.40 -30.42
C PHE A 316 -24.57 -6.77 -31.70
N GLY A 317 -24.96 -5.76 -32.47
CA GLY A 317 -25.69 -5.96 -33.74
C GLY A 317 -24.81 -6.66 -34.78
N VAL A 318 -23.57 -6.16 -34.98
CA VAL A 318 -22.64 -6.74 -35.96
C VAL A 318 -22.16 -8.12 -35.51
N VAL A 319 -21.64 -8.25 -34.31
CA VAL A 319 -21.12 -9.54 -33.80
C VAL A 319 -22.26 -10.56 -33.66
N GLY A 320 -23.40 -10.15 -33.12
CA GLY A 320 -24.57 -10.99 -32.98
C GLY A 320 -25.16 -11.40 -34.36
N GLY A 321 -25.22 -10.47 -35.31
CA GLY A 321 -25.65 -10.72 -36.70
C GLY A 321 -24.71 -11.70 -37.42
N MET A 322 -23.41 -11.52 -37.29
CA MET A 322 -22.43 -12.46 -37.82
C MET A 322 -22.53 -13.83 -37.19
N PHE A 323 -22.72 -13.90 -35.87
CA PHE A 323 -22.91 -15.17 -35.16
C PHE A 323 -24.18 -15.88 -35.64
N LEU A 324 -25.29 -15.16 -35.70
CA LEU A 324 -26.58 -15.72 -36.18
C LEU A 324 -26.49 -16.20 -37.61
N HIS A 325 -25.88 -15.38 -38.49
CA HIS A 325 -25.68 -15.75 -39.89
C HIS A 325 -24.87 -17.05 -40.02
N ASN A 326 -23.74 -17.12 -39.32
CA ASN A 326 -22.87 -18.30 -39.36
C ASN A 326 -23.57 -19.52 -38.72
N ALA A 327 -24.33 -19.36 -37.65
CA ALA A 327 -25.08 -20.40 -37.00
C ALA A 327 -26.18 -20.96 -37.94
N LEU A 328 -26.90 -20.09 -38.67
CA LEU A 328 -27.91 -20.49 -39.66
C LEU A 328 -27.26 -21.23 -40.85
N LEU A 329 -26.13 -20.73 -41.36
CA LEU A 329 -25.41 -21.44 -42.42
C LEU A 329 -24.90 -22.82 -41.97
N PHE A 330 -24.35 -22.89 -40.75
CA PHE A 330 -23.90 -24.14 -40.15
C PHE A 330 -25.06 -25.12 -40.01
N TYR A 331 -26.20 -24.68 -39.43
CA TYR A 331 -27.41 -25.48 -39.29
C TYR A 331 -27.89 -26.00 -40.66
N ARG A 332 -27.99 -25.13 -41.68
CA ARG A 332 -28.43 -25.54 -43.04
C ARG A 332 -27.47 -26.57 -43.65
N LYS A 333 -26.15 -26.40 -43.47
CA LYS A 333 -25.15 -27.36 -43.97
C LYS A 333 -25.24 -28.70 -43.24
N VAL A 334 -25.39 -28.70 -41.93
CA VAL A 334 -25.57 -29.92 -41.11
C VAL A 334 -26.87 -30.65 -41.51
N ALA A 335 -27.99 -29.92 -41.59
CA ALA A 335 -29.28 -30.50 -42.00
C ALA A 335 -29.23 -31.08 -43.41
N ALA A 336 -28.58 -30.42 -44.37
CA ALA A 336 -28.35 -30.93 -45.72
C ALA A 336 -27.46 -32.19 -45.71
N HIS A 337 -26.40 -32.18 -44.90
CA HIS A 337 -25.50 -33.35 -44.79
C HIS A 337 -26.19 -34.56 -44.17
N LEU A 338 -26.98 -34.36 -43.15
CA LEU A 338 -27.79 -35.44 -42.53
C LEU A 338 -28.84 -36.02 -43.47
N ARG A 339 -29.30 -35.26 -44.46
CA ARG A 339 -30.29 -35.71 -45.48
C ARG A 339 -29.64 -36.33 -46.72
N SER A 340 -28.30 -36.13 -46.93
CA SER A 340 -27.60 -36.66 -48.09
C SER A 340 -26.93 -37.99 -47.75
N SER A 341 -27.26 -39.04 -48.53
CA SER A 341 -26.58 -40.36 -48.47
C SER A 341 -25.26 -40.40 -49.24
N GLY A 342 -24.63 -39.25 -49.51
CA GLY A 342 -23.39 -39.15 -50.29
C GLY A 342 -22.16 -39.67 -49.54
N ARG A 343 -21.19 -40.23 -50.28
CA ARG A 343 -19.92 -40.65 -49.70
C ARG A 343 -19.18 -39.45 -49.06
N PRO A 344 -18.69 -39.58 -47.82
CA PRO A 344 -17.99 -38.48 -47.16
C PRO A 344 -16.70 -38.11 -47.94
N VAL A 345 -16.58 -36.87 -48.32
CA VAL A 345 -15.34 -36.31 -48.90
C VAL A 345 -14.44 -35.83 -47.74
N LEU A 346 -13.24 -36.34 -47.69
CA LEU A 346 -12.28 -35.92 -46.68
C LEU A 346 -11.76 -34.50 -47.00
N ARG A 347 -12.32 -33.46 -46.35
CA ARG A 347 -11.94 -32.04 -46.59
C ARG A 347 -10.72 -31.60 -45.78
N MET A 348 -10.46 -32.24 -44.65
CA MET A 348 -9.35 -31.93 -43.77
C MET A 348 -8.72 -33.22 -43.27
N SER A 349 -7.40 -33.28 -43.29
CA SER A 349 -6.64 -34.35 -42.68
C SER A 349 -6.83 -34.37 -41.15
N LEU A 350 -6.51 -35.47 -40.54
CA LEU A 350 -6.64 -35.61 -39.06
C LEU A 350 -5.81 -34.56 -38.36
N ALA A 351 -4.59 -34.28 -38.82
CA ALA A 351 -3.71 -33.25 -38.26
C ALA A 351 -4.33 -31.85 -38.35
N GLN A 352 -4.91 -31.48 -39.51
CA GLN A 352 -5.60 -30.19 -39.65
C GLN A 352 -6.82 -30.05 -38.74
N ARG A 353 -7.57 -31.13 -38.49
CA ARG A 353 -8.68 -31.12 -37.55
C ARG A 353 -8.20 -30.84 -36.12
N TRP A 354 -7.13 -31.50 -35.70
CA TRP A 354 -6.53 -31.27 -34.40
C TRP A 354 -5.98 -29.86 -34.29
N GLN A 355 -5.30 -29.35 -35.31
CA GLN A 355 -4.83 -27.97 -35.35
C GLN A 355 -5.98 -26.98 -35.15
N HIS A 356 -7.06 -27.11 -35.92
CA HIS A 356 -8.25 -26.27 -35.75
C HIS A 356 -8.92 -26.41 -34.39
N ALA A 357 -8.99 -27.61 -33.84
CA ALA A 357 -9.56 -27.82 -32.49
C ALA A 357 -8.72 -27.12 -31.41
N VAL A 358 -7.40 -27.23 -31.48
CA VAL A 358 -6.48 -26.56 -30.52
C VAL A 358 -6.58 -25.04 -30.67
N LEU A 359 -6.59 -24.50 -31.89
CA LEU A 359 -6.77 -23.07 -32.13
C LEU A 359 -8.09 -22.54 -31.58
N ALA A 360 -9.19 -23.24 -31.88
CA ALA A 360 -10.51 -22.84 -31.39
C ALA A 360 -10.59 -22.88 -29.86
N LEU A 361 -10.06 -23.94 -29.24
CA LEU A 361 -10.03 -24.09 -27.79
C LEU A 361 -9.17 -22.99 -27.14
N SER A 362 -7.98 -22.74 -27.69
CA SER A 362 -7.09 -21.67 -27.19
C SER A 362 -7.75 -20.31 -27.28
N PHE A 363 -8.42 -20.01 -28.38
CA PHE A 363 -9.16 -18.76 -28.55
C PHE A 363 -10.31 -18.61 -27.53
N ILE A 364 -11.10 -19.68 -27.32
CA ILE A 364 -12.18 -19.67 -26.33
C ILE A 364 -11.63 -19.43 -24.93
N VAL A 365 -10.54 -20.13 -24.56
CA VAL A 365 -9.89 -19.94 -23.27
C VAL A 365 -9.36 -18.50 -23.13
N LEU A 366 -8.73 -17.94 -24.16
CA LEU A 366 -8.28 -16.55 -24.17
C LEU A 366 -9.45 -15.57 -23.99
N ALA A 367 -10.55 -15.76 -24.69
CA ALA A 367 -11.73 -14.91 -24.57
C ALA A 367 -12.30 -14.95 -23.15
N ILE A 368 -12.52 -16.14 -22.61
CA ILE A 368 -13.10 -16.34 -21.27
C ILE A 368 -12.17 -15.76 -20.19
N THR A 369 -10.89 -16.12 -20.22
CA THR A 369 -9.93 -15.65 -19.22
C THR A 369 -9.65 -14.15 -19.34
N GLY A 370 -9.62 -13.60 -20.56
CA GLY A 370 -9.48 -12.17 -20.81
C GLY A 370 -10.64 -11.36 -20.23
N PHE A 371 -11.87 -11.79 -20.46
CA PHE A 371 -13.05 -11.17 -19.85
C PHE A 371 -13.05 -11.28 -18.33
N ALA A 372 -12.67 -12.44 -17.77
CA ALA A 372 -12.58 -12.63 -16.33
C ALA A 372 -11.46 -11.81 -15.67
N LEU A 373 -10.36 -11.54 -16.36
CA LEU A 373 -9.29 -10.65 -15.91
C LEU A 373 -9.69 -9.18 -16.01
N LYS A 374 -10.41 -8.80 -17.09
CA LYS A 374 -10.89 -7.43 -17.30
C LYS A 374 -12.00 -7.04 -16.33
N PHE A 375 -12.86 -7.97 -15.97
CA PHE A 375 -14.03 -7.73 -15.12
C PHE A 375 -14.02 -8.69 -13.92
N PRO A 376 -13.16 -8.45 -12.91
CA PRO A 376 -12.96 -9.38 -11.78
C PRO A 376 -14.23 -9.58 -10.94
N GLU A 377 -15.13 -8.60 -10.94
CA GLU A 377 -16.43 -8.66 -10.24
C GLU A 377 -17.53 -9.40 -11.01
N SER A 378 -17.24 -9.82 -12.24
CA SER A 378 -18.23 -10.50 -13.08
C SER A 378 -18.56 -11.91 -12.55
N TRP A 379 -19.77 -12.40 -12.88
CA TRP A 379 -20.14 -13.80 -12.60
C TRP A 379 -19.15 -14.80 -13.22
N LEU A 380 -18.58 -14.46 -14.37
CA LEU A 380 -17.60 -15.29 -15.09
C LEU A 380 -16.29 -15.41 -14.29
N ALA A 381 -15.80 -14.30 -13.75
CA ALA A 381 -14.60 -14.31 -12.90
C ALA A 381 -14.83 -15.10 -11.60
N ARG A 382 -16.02 -14.98 -11.01
CA ARG A 382 -16.43 -15.77 -9.82
C ARG A 382 -16.54 -17.26 -10.11
N ALA A 383 -17.09 -17.64 -11.26
CA ALA A 383 -17.18 -19.04 -11.69
C ALA A 383 -15.81 -19.68 -11.92
N MET A 384 -14.82 -18.90 -12.34
CA MET A 384 -13.42 -19.34 -12.50
C MET A 384 -12.61 -19.35 -11.19
N GLY A 385 -13.23 -18.99 -10.07
CA GLY A 385 -12.59 -18.91 -8.76
C GLY A 385 -11.79 -17.63 -8.51
N SER A 386 -11.49 -17.35 -7.23
CA SER A 386 -10.80 -16.13 -6.77
C SER A 386 -9.29 -16.08 -7.09
N ASN A 387 -8.74 -17.14 -7.67
CA ASN A 387 -7.30 -17.25 -7.92
C ASN A 387 -6.89 -16.47 -9.20
N GLU A 388 -6.60 -15.18 -9.03
CA GLU A 388 -6.15 -14.33 -10.14
C GLU A 388 -4.83 -14.78 -10.78
N PRO A 389 -3.79 -15.20 -10.05
CA PRO A 389 -2.57 -15.77 -10.63
C PRO A 389 -2.84 -16.94 -11.57
N LEU A 390 -3.75 -17.85 -11.22
CA LEU A 390 -4.11 -18.99 -12.06
C LEU A 390 -4.76 -18.51 -13.37
N ARG A 391 -5.70 -17.54 -13.29
CA ARG A 391 -6.34 -16.95 -14.49
C ARG A 391 -5.31 -16.29 -15.42
N ARG A 392 -4.35 -15.55 -14.86
CA ARG A 392 -3.26 -14.91 -15.63
C ARG A 392 -2.36 -15.95 -16.32
N TRP A 393 -1.98 -17.00 -15.63
CA TRP A 393 -1.17 -18.07 -16.23
C TRP A 393 -1.92 -18.82 -17.31
N THR A 394 -3.20 -19.20 -17.08
CA THR A 394 -4.06 -19.85 -18.09
C THR A 394 -4.18 -18.99 -19.35
N HIS A 395 -4.37 -17.68 -19.19
CA HIS A 395 -4.44 -16.74 -20.31
C HIS A 395 -3.14 -16.71 -21.12
N ARG A 396 -1.99 -16.61 -20.44
CA ARG A 396 -0.67 -16.59 -21.09
C ARG A 396 -0.36 -17.90 -21.82
N ILE A 397 -0.63 -19.04 -21.19
CA ILE A 397 -0.42 -20.35 -21.82
C ILE A 397 -1.29 -20.51 -23.06
N ALA A 398 -2.58 -20.16 -22.98
CA ALA A 398 -3.46 -20.20 -24.13
C ALA A 398 -3.00 -19.28 -25.27
N GLY A 399 -2.44 -18.09 -24.93
CA GLY A 399 -1.86 -17.18 -25.92
C GLY A 399 -0.64 -17.77 -26.63
N VAL A 400 0.26 -18.39 -25.89
CA VAL A 400 1.43 -19.07 -26.46
C VAL A 400 1.02 -20.24 -27.35
N VAL A 401 0.05 -21.06 -26.90
CA VAL A 401 -0.47 -22.19 -27.70
C VAL A 401 -1.11 -21.68 -29.00
N LEU A 402 -1.94 -20.63 -28.91
CA LEU A 402 -2.56 -20.02 -30.10
C LEU A 402 -1.50 -19.55 -31.12
N LEU A 403 -0.43 -18.93 -30.64
CA LEU A 403 0.65 -18.40 -31.47
C LEU A 403 1.52 -19.51 -32.11
N LEU A 404 1.74 -20.62 -31.40
CA LEU A 404 2.58 -21.72 -31.88
C LEU A 404 1.86 -22.65 -32.86
N VAL A 405 0.53 -22.73 -32.78
CA VAL A 405 -0.30 -23.64 -33.59
C VAL A 405 -0.92 -22.92 -34.80
N GLY A 406 -1.06 -21.57 -34.74
CA GLY A 406 -1.58 -20.73 -35.83
C GLY A 406 -0.51 -20.38 -36.82
#